data_98727af169a6c4a8c7124cafe99823e8
#
_entry.id   98727af169a6c4a8c7124cafe99823e8
#
_cell.length_a   1.000
_cell.length_b   1.000
_cell.length_c   1.000
_cell.angle_alpha   90.00
_cell.angle_beta   90.00
_cell.angle_gamma   90.00
#
_symmetry.space_group_name_H-M   'P 1'
#
loop_
_entity.id
_entity.type
_entity.pdbx_description
1 polymer ?
#
loop_
_entity_poly.entity_id
_entity_poly.type
_entity_poly.pdbx_seq_one_letter_code
_entity_poly.pdbx_strand_id
1 'polypeptide(L)'
;KGQLPPAQATQLTDFRKKMLDIPAEPEQYSYDVIVTGGGIAGMCAAATASRLGCKVALINDRPVLGGNNSSEVRVHLGGNIGVGPNSGLGRMIREFGHSKEGNAKPAANYEDEKKELFIANEKNITLYANYRAISVKTDGNRIESVIIKHIENGKEVELKAPLFSDCTGDGTIGYLAGADYNMGRESRTEYGEELAPIQPDKMTMGSSVQWYSADKGKPTRFPIFSYGLQFNEKNCEKVTMGEWKWETGMNFNQIDDFERIRDYGLMVIYSNWSFLKNELKDNKKYKNRALDWVAYIAGKRESRRLLGDYILKQDDIDKNVYHEDASFVTTWSIDLHFPDSLNASHFPDAPFKAATKHIHIYPYAVPYRCLYSRNIENLFMAGRNISVTHVALGTVRVMRTTGMMGEVVGMAASLCKKYNTTPRGVYQKHLPELKALMKEGVGKKEGIPDNQKFNEQKLLKEPRIFIIEKNKK
;
A
#
# COMPACT_ATOMS: atom_id res chain seq x y z
N LYS A 1 -6.71 -26.63 17.19
CA LYS A 1 -5.51 -25.82 17.51
C LYS A 1 -5.81 -25.15 18.85
N GLY A 2 -5.18 -25.63 19.95
CA GLY A 2 -5.45 -25.10 21.28
C GLY A 2 -4.90 -23.69 21.41
N GLN A 3 -5.78 -22.71 21.52
CA GLN A 3 -5.38 -21.42 22.07
C GLN A 3 -5.04 -21.63 23.55
N LEU A 4 -3.90 -21.07 23.98
CA LEU A 4 -3.59 -21.04 25.41
C LEU A 4 -4.71 -20.31 26.15
N PRO A 5 -5.13 -20.80 27.33
CA PRO A 5 -6.05 -20.03 28.15
C PRO A 5 -5.53 -18.63 28.42
N PRO A 6 -6.40 -17.61 28.51
CA PRO A 6 -5.98 -16.20 28.67
C PRO A 6 -4.98 -15.98 29.81
N ALA A 7 -5.16 -16.66 30.93
CA ALA A 7 -4.24 -16.56 32.06
C ALA A 7 -2.82 -17.06 31.73
N GLN A 8 -2.69 -18.15 30.97
CA GLN A 8 -1.39 -18.67 30.55
C GLN A 8 -0.72 -17.74 29.50
N ALA A 9 -1.50 -17.13 28.61
CA ALA A 9 -0.99 -16.15 27.66
C ALA A 9 -0.41 -14.92 28.38
N THR A 10 -1.07 -14.41 29.41
CA THR A 10 -0.59 -13.30 30.24
C THR A 10 0.71 -13.67 30.97
N GLN A 11 0.77 -14.84 31.59
CA GLN A 11 1.96 -15.34 32.30
C GLN A 11 3.17 -15.46 31.36
N LEU A 12 2.97 -15.97 30.13
CA LEU A 12 4.03 -16.05 29.13
C LEU A 12 4.51 -14.67 28.68
N THR A 13 3.59 -13.72 28.54
CA THR A 13 3.94 -12.33 28.19
C THR A 13 4.79 -11.69 29.29
N ASP A 14 4.39 -11.82 30.54
CA ASP A 14 5.12 -11.27 31.69
C ASP A 14 6.48 -11.93 31.87
N PHE A 15 6.55 -13.25 31.72
CA PHE A 15 7.81 -13.99 31.71
C PHE A 15 8.75 -13.51 30.62
N ARG A 16 8.22 -13.34 29.39
CA ARG A 16 9.01 -12.83 28.25
C ARG A 16 9.52 -11.40 28.48
N LYS A 17 8.66 -10.52 28.99
CA LYS A 17 9.06 -9.14 29.35
C LYS A 17 10.22 -9.15 30.36
N LYS A 18 10.12 -9.98 31.39
CA LYS A 18 11.17 -10.14 32.39
C LYS A 18 12.48 -10.69 31.80
N MET A 19 12.41 -11.71 30.96
CA MET A 19 13.58 -12.33 30.32
C MET A 19 14.30 -11.40 29.35
N LEU A 20 13.59 -10.50 28.70
CA LEU A 20 14.13 -9.53 27.74
C LEU A 20 14.41 -8.15 28.36
N ASP A 21 14.26 -8.03 29.69
CA ASP A 21 14.41 -6.76 30.44
C ASP A 21 13.58 -5.63 29.83
N ILE A 22 12.33 -5.95 29.45
CA ILE A 22 11.39 -4.96 28.90
C ILE A 22 10.71 -4.25 30.05
N PRO A 23 10.73 -2.90 30.11
CA PRO A 23 10.05 -2.13 31.13
C PRO A 23 8.55 -2.48 31.24
N ALA A 24 8.00 -2.46 32.46
CA ALA A 24 6.58 -2.69 32.71
C ALA A 24 5.70 -1.68 31.98
N GLU A 25 6.12 -0.40 32.00
CA GLU A 25 5.48 0.68 31.28
C GLU A 25 6.32 1.09 30.07
N PRO A 26 5.70 1.36 28.90
CA PRO A 26 6.42 1.83 27.71
C PRO A 26 6.97 3.24 27.93
N GLU A 27 8.14 3.52 27.37
CA GLU A 27 8.66 4.88 27.24
C GLU A 27 7.69 5.72 26.41
N GLN A 28 7.51 7.00 26.80
CA GLN A 28 6.56 7.90 26.15
C GLN A 28 7.27 9.05 25.42
N TYR A 29 6.84 9.31 24.19
CA TYR A 29 7.33 10.43 23.39
C TYR A 29 6.18 11.18 22.72
N SER A 30 6.38 12.49 22.50
CA SER A 30 5.36 13.37 21.90
C SER A 30 5.82 13.98 20.59
N TYR A 31 4.89 14.04 19.65
CA TYR A 31 5.06 14.54 18.29
C TYR A 31 3.87 15.43 17.90
N ASP A 32 3.98 16.15 16.79
CA ASP A 32 2.84 16.86 16.19
C ASP A 32 1.99 15.89 15.33
N VAL A 33 2.66 14.95 14.66
CA VAL A 33 2.03 13.95 13.78
C VAL A 33 2.71 12.61 13.96
N ILE A 34 1.94 11.54 14.07
CA ILE A 34 2.42 10.17 14.02
C ILE A 34 1.96 9.56 12.70
N VAL A 35 2.92 9.16 11.86
CA VAL A 35 2.69 8.48 10.58
C VAL A 35 3.05 7.00 10.74
N THR A 36 2.08 6.12 10.57
CA THR A 36 2.28 4.67 10.67
C THR A 36 2.29 4.03 9.28
N GLY A 37 3.40 3.40 8.94
CA GLY A 37 3.69 2.77 7.64
C GLY A 37 4.75 3.52 6.85
N GLY A 38 5.94 2.93 6.71
CA GLY A 38 7.10 3.50 5.97
C GLY A 38 7.09 3.17 4.46
N GLY A 39 5.92 2.89 3.88
CA GLY A 39 5.74 2.80 2.43
C GLY A 39 5.84 4.18 1.75
N ILE A 40 5.71 4.21 0.42
CA ILE A 40 5.81 5.46 -0.36
C ILE A 40 4.87 6.55 0.16
N ALA A 41 3.62 6.20 0.51
CA ALA A 41 2.66 7.16 1.07
C ALA A 41 3.14 7.77 2.39
N GLY A 42 3.58 6.92 3.34
CA GLY A 42 4.01 7.38 4.65
C GLY A 42 5.32 8.18 4.62
N MET A 43 6.26 7.79 3.77
CA MET A 43 7.49 8.57 3.54
C MET A 43 7.16 9.98 3.04
N CYS A 44 6.29 10.10 2.04
CA CYS A 44 5.87 11.40 1.51
C CYS A 44 5.08 12.21 2.54
N ALA A 45 4.19 11.58 3.34
CA ALA A 45 3.43 12.26 4.39
C ALA A 45 4.36 12.80 5.48
N ALA A 46 5.28 11.97 5.97
CA ALA A 46 6.22 12.35 7.03
C ALA A 46 7.16 13.47 6.56
N ALA A 47 7.77 13.34 5.37
CA ALA A 47 8.70 14.35 4.85
C ALA A 47 7.99 15.67 4.56
N THR A 48 6.78 15.64 3.99
CA THR A 48 6.00 16.86 3.73
C THR A 48 5.63 17.57 5.03
N ALA A 49 5.11 16.86 6.02
CA ALA A 49 4.78 17.43 7.32
C ALA A 49 6.03 18.00 8.02
N SER A 50 7.15 17.27 7.97
CA SER A 50 8.44 17.69 8.53
C SER A 50 8.92 19.01 7.92
N ARG A 51 8.93 19.12 6.60
CA ARG A 51 9.36 20.34 5.88
C ARG A 51 8.45 21.54 6.12
N LEU A 52 7.20 21.29 6.46
CA LEU A 52 6.23 22.32 6.86
C LEU A 52 6.20 22.58 8.38
N GLY A 53 7.23 22.10 9.12
CA GLY A 53 7.49 22.46 10.50
C GLY A 53 6.82 21.56 11.54
N CYS A 54 6.30 20.37 11.19
CA CYS A 54 5.82 19.41 12.16
C CYS A 54 6.97 18.53 12.69
N LYS A 55 6.94 18.21 13.98
CA LYS A 55 7.72 17.14 14.58
C LYS A 55 6.99 15.80 14.31
N VAL A 56 7.62 14.87 13.61
CA VAL A 56 6.97 13.68 13.08
C VAL A 56 7.61 12.42 13.63
N ALA A 57 6.80 11.44 14.05
CA ALA A 57 7.23 10.05 14.19
C ALA A 57 6.81 9.27 12.94
N LEU A 58 7.76 8.60 12.30
CA LEU A 58 7.49 7.66 11.21
C LEU A 58 7.73 6.23 11.72
N ILE A 59 6.69 5.41 11.72
CA ILE A 59 6.74 4.02 12.19
C ILE A 59 6.79 3.10 10.96
N ASN A 60 7.77 2.20 10.94
CA ASN A 60 7.90 1.19 9.89
C ASN A 60 8.14 -0.19 10.49
N ASP A 61 7.26 -1.15 10.20
CA ASP A 61 7.34 -2.52 10.72
C ASP A 61 8.26 -3.45 9.90
N ARG A 62 9.06 -2.86 9.01
CA ARG A 62 10.01 -3.56 8.14
C ARG A 62 11.40 -2.97 8.29
N PRO A 63 12.46 -3.74 7.98
CA PRO A 63 13.84 -3.25 8.04
C PRO A 63 14.14 -2.18 7.00
N VAL A 64 13.43 -2.16 5.86
CA VAL A 64 13.64 -1.19 4.78
C VAL A 64 12.38 -0.36 4.51
N LEU A 65 12.56 0.86 4.04
CA LEU A 65 11.51 1.76 3.63
C LEU A 65 11.01 1.47 2.20
N GLY A 66 9.85 2.02 1.84
CA GLY A 66 9.29 1.93 0.49
C GLY A 66 8.12 0.94 0.33
N GLY A 67 7.88 0.08 1.32
CA GLY A 67 6.76 -0.89 1.28
C GLY A 67 6.87 -1.83 0.08
N ASN A 68 5.85 -1.88 -0.78
CA ASN A 68 5.90 -2.73 -1.98
C ASN A 68 7.01 -2.32 -2.97
N ASN A 69 7.46 -1.04 -2.96
CA ASN A 69 8.62 -0.59 -3.72
C ASN A 69 9.91 -0.68 -2.86
N SER A 70 10.22 -1.85 -2.39
CA SER A 70 11.45 -2.16 -1.66
C SER A 70 12.10 -3.40 -2.23
N SER A 71 13.34 -3.66 -1.84
CA SER A 71 14.04 -4.91 -2.19
C SER A 71 13.37 -6.17 -1.65
N GLU A 72 12.48 -6.04 -0.67
CA GLU A 72 11.75 -7.17 -0.07
C GLU A 72 10.59 -7.66 -0.95
N VAL A 73 9.85 -6.73 -1.62
CA VAL A 73 8.65 -7.05 -2.40
C VAL A 73 8.85 -6.88 -3.90
N ARG A 74 9.62 -5.85 -4.29
CA ARG A 74 10.11 -5.61 -5.66
C ARG A 74 9.04 -5.29 -6.69
N VAL A 75 8.15 -4.34 -6.36
CA VAL A 75 7.16 -3.77 -7.29
C VAL A 75 7.63 -2.40 -7.79
N HIS A 76 7.51 -2.14 -9.08
CA HIS A 76 7.87 -0.84 -9.67
C HIS A 76 6.92 0.29 -9.23
N LEU A 77 7.38 1.54 -9.33
CA LEU A 77 6.55 2.73 -9.07
C LEU A 77 5.60 2.97 -10.24
N GLY A 78 4.33 2.54 -10.10
CA GLY A 78 3.27 2.79 -11.07
C GLY A 78 2.60 4.15 -10.90
N GLY A 79 1.91 4.63 -11.94
CA GLY A 79 1.25 5.93 -12.01
C GLY A 79 2.15 7.05 -12.52
N ASN A 80 1.58 8.23 -12.77
CA ASN A 80 2.32 9.44 -13.17
C ASN A 80 2.11 10.54 -12.13
N ILE A 81 3.09 11.43 -12.01
CA ILE A 81 3.11 12.58 -11.11
C ILE A 81 3.17 13.88 -11.91
N GLY A 82 2.83 15.00 -11.28
CA GLY A 82 2.86 16.32 -11.92
C GLY A 82 1.75 16.52 -12.95
N VAL A 83 0.64 15.78 -12.86
CA VAL A 83 -0.51 15.86 -13.76
C VAL A 83 -1.65 16.63 -13.10
N GLY A 84 -2.41 17.39 -13.90
CA GLY A 84 -3.62 18.10 -13.44
C GLY A 84 -3.35 19.41 -12.72
N PRO A 85 -4.35 19.95 -12.00
CA PRO A 85 -4.33 21.31 -11.46
C PRO A 85 -3.30 21.50 -10.33
N ASN A 86 -2.95 20.42 -9.62
CA ASN A 86 -2.02 20.42 -8.49
C ASN A 86 -0.66 19.81 -8.89
N SER A 87 -0.04 20.36 -9.93
CA SER A 87 1.22 19.87 -10.51
C SER A 87 2.44 19.92 -9.58
N GLY A 88 2.30 20.56 -8.41
CA GLY A 88 3.31 20.53 -7.35
C GLY A 88 3.42 19.18 -6.63
N LEU A 89 2.36 18.35 -6.70
CA LEU A 89 2.35 17.02 -6.10
C LEU A 89 3.20 16.02 -6.89
N GLY A 90 3.82 15.09 -6.17
CA GLY A 90 4.73 14.08 -6.71
C GLY A 90 6.20 14.51 -6.67
N ARG A 91 6.52 15.72 -6.24
CA ARG A 91 7.91 16.20 -6.17
C ARG A 91 8.72 15.45 -5.12
N MET A 92 8.12 15.03 -4.01
CA MET A 92 8.81 14.21 -3.02
C MET A 92 9.29 12.89 -3.63
N ILE A 93 8.47 12.25 -4.45
CA ILE A 93 8.82 10.99 -5.12
C ILE A 93 10.02 11.18 -6.06
N ARG A 94 10.17 12.34 -6.68
CA ARG A 94 11.33 12.65 -7.55
C ARG A 94 12.66 12.66 -6.82
N GLU A 95 12.65 12.85 -5.51
CA GLU A 95 13.87 12.91 -4.70
C GLU A 95 14.44 11.53 -4.35
N PHE A 96 13.58 10.52 -4.26
CA PHE A 96 13.99 9.15 -3.91
C PHE A 96 13.55 8.07 -4.92
N GLY A 97 12.81 8.46 -5.96
CA GLY A 97 12.38 7.52 -7.00
C GLY A 97 13.58 6.81 -7.63
N HIS A 98 13.43 5.53 -7.93
CA HIS A 98 14.50 4.74 -8.52
C HIS A 98 14.64 4.99 -10.03
N SER A 99 15.88 4.82 -10.53
CA SER A 99 16.24 5.04 -11.93
C SER A 99 15.92 3.84 -12.85
N LYS A 100 15.58 2.67 -12.30
CA LYS A 100 15.30 1.45 -13.05
C LYS A 100 13.87 1.00 -12.82
N GLU A 101 13.29 0.35 -13.83
CA GLU A 101 11.92 -0.13 -13.82
C GLU A 101 11.84 -1.66 -13.71
N GLY A 102 10.64 -2.15 -13.44
CA GLY A 102 10.24 -3.55 -13.52
C GLY A 102 9.94 -4.17 -12.17
N ASN A 103 9.14 -5.24 -12.24
CA ASN A 103 8.80 -6.08 -11.11
C ASN A 103 9.77 -7.25 -11.02
N ALA A 104 9.95 -7.79 -9.81
CA ALA A 104 10.82 -8.94 -9.56
C ALA A 104 12.24 -8.78 -10.17
N LYS A 105 12.84 -7.62 -10.06
CA LYS A 105 14.21 -7.33 -10.52
C LYS A 105 15.21 -7.49 -9.36
N PRO A 106 16.52 -7.49 -9.65
CA PRO A 106 17.54 -7.48 -8.60
C PRO A 106 17.32 -6.35 -7.57
N ALA A 107 17.70 -6.60 -6.31
CA ALA A 107 17.49 -5.65 -5.20
C ALA A 107 17.98 -4.23 -5.49
N ALA A 108 19.13 -4.09 -6.15
CA ALA A 108 19.71 -2.81 -6.52
C ALA A 108 18.80 -1.93 -7.42
N ASN A 109 17.77 -2.52 -8.07
CA ASN A 109 16.82 -1.73 -8.86
C ASN A 109 15.90 -0.88 -8.00
N TYR A 110 15.73 -1.24 -6.73
CA TYR A 110 14.76 -0.57 -5.83
C TYR A 110 15.42 0.51 -4.97
N GLU A 111 16.75 0.59 -4.97
CA GLU A 111 17.55 1.68 -4.38
C GLU A 111 17.06 2.06 -2.98
N ASP A 112 16.94 1.06 -2.07
CA ASP A 112 16.42 1.25 -0.71
C ASP A 112 17.22 2.30 0.07
N GLU A 113 18.54 2.36 -0.11
CA GLU A 113 19.42 3.36 0.50
C GLU A 113 19.02 4.80 0.17
N LYS A 114 18.50 5.08 -1.04
CA LYS A 114 18.00 6.43 -1.38
C LYS A 114 16.80 6.82 -0.53
N LYS A 115 15.92 5.86 -0.24
CA LYS A 115 14.74 6.08 0.59
C LYS A 115 15.12 6.30 2.05
N GLU A 116 16.09 5.53 2.53
CA GLU A 116 16.64 5.69 3.89
C GLU A 116 17.33 7.04 4.04
N LEU A 117 18.18 7.44 3.10
CA LEU A 117 18.83 8.75 3.08
C LEU A 117 17.82 9.90 2.95
N PHE A 118 16.77 9.72 2.14
CA PHE A 118 15.72 10.71 2.02
C PHE A 118 15.05 11.01 3.36
N ILE A 119 14.70 9.99 4.14
CA ILE A 119 14.10 10.15 5.46
C ILE A 119 15.13 10.61 6.50
N ALA A 120 16.34 10.08 6.48
CA ALA A 120 17.39 10.44 7.42
C ALA A 120 17.83 11.93 7.32
N ASN A 121 17.67 12.53 6.15
CA ASN A 121 17.97 13.95 5.92
C ASN A 121 16.86 14.90 6.44
N GLU A 122 15.70 14.39 6.83
CA GLU A 122 14.59 15.19 7.35
C GLU A 122 14.75 15.40 8.86
N LYS A 123 15.18 16.60 9.26
CA LYS A 123 15.58 16.92 10.65
C LYS A 123 14.49 16.74 11.71
N ASN A 124 13.21 16.85 11.31
CA ASN A 124 12.09 16.77 12.23
C ASN A 124 11.42 15.39 12.25
N ILE A 125 12.00 14.38 11.61
CA ILE A 125 11.49 13.01 11.61
C ILE A 125 12.29 12.14 12.57
N THR A 126 11.59 11.44 13.46
CA THR A 126 12.12 10.31 14.20
C THR A 126 11.60 9.04 13.53
N LEU A 127 12.51 8.23 12.95
CA LEU A 127 12.17 6.95 12.36
C LEU A 127 12.19 5.83 13.41
N TYR A 128 11.08 5.14 13.56
CA TYR A 128 10.94 3.90 14.34
C TYR A 128 10.94 2.71 13.37
N ALA A 129 12.13 2.30 12.93
CA ALA A 129 12.31 1.12 12.08
C ALA A 129 12.15 -0.17 12.88
N ASN A 130 11.57 -1.21 12.28
CA ASN A 130 11.26 -2.49 12.94
C ASN A 130 10.27 -2.37 14.11
N TYR A 131 9.41 -1.37 14.10
CA TYR A 131 8.34 -1.22 15.08
C TYR A 131 6.97 -1.38 14.43
N ARG A 132 6.13 -2.22 15.02
CA ARG A 132 4.74 -2.43 14.62
C ARG A 132 3.80 -1.76 15.62
N ALA A 133 2.81 -1.04 15.13
CA ALA A 133 1.70 -0.56 15.95
C ALA A 133 0.86 -1.76 16.40
N ILE A 134 0.68 -1.89 17.72
CA ILE A 134 -0.02 -3.02 18.34
C ILE A 134 -1.28 -2.62 19.08
N SER A 135 -1.40 -1.34 19.48
CA SER A 135 -2.55 -0.81 20.21
C SER A 135 -2.69 0.68 20.01
N VAL A 136 -3.90 1.17 20.17
CA VAL A 136 -4.26 2.59 20.12
C VAL A 136 -5.07 2.91 21.38
N LYS A 137 -4.76 4.02 22.04
CA LYS A 137 -5.58 4.57 23.11
C LYS A 137 -6.44 5.68 22.52
N THR A 138 -7.72 5.70 22.87
CA THR A 138 -8.69 6.70 22.40
C THR A 138 -9.44 7.34 23.55
N ASP A 139 -9.80 8.61 23.37
CA ASP A 139 -10.83 9.29 24.16
C ASP A 139 -12.01 9.58 23.22
N GLY A 140 -13.11 8.86 23.38
CA GLY A 140 -14.23 8.91 22.46
C GLY A 140 -13.81 8.57 21.02
N ASN A 141 -14.02 9.51 20.12
CA ASN A 141 -13.69 9.41 18.69
C ASN A 141 -12.32 10.03 18.32
N ARG A 142 -11.45 10.21 19.30
CA ARG A 142 -10.14 10.85 19.14
C ARG A 142 -9.03 9.91 19.61
N ILE A 143 -7.99 9.73 18.78
CA ILE A 143 -6.79 9.00 19.17
C ILE A 143 -5.94 9.88 20.07
N GLU A 144 -5.49 9.34 21.21
CA GLU A 144 -4.55 9.97 22.12
C GLU A 144 -3.11 9.49 21.90
N SER A 145 -2.94 8.17 21.73
CA SER A 145 -1.63 7.57 21.54
C SER A 145 -1.68 6.27 20.76
N VAL A 146 -0.51 5.89 20.20
CA VAL A 146 -0.26 4.58 19.59
C VAL A 146 0.85 3.89 20.37
N ILE A 147 0.65 2.64 20.75
CA ILE A 147 1.68 1.78 21.31
C ILE A 147 2.31 1.00 20.18
N ILE A 148 3.63 1.14 20.03
CA ILE A 148 4.43 0.43 19.05
C ILE A 148 5.35 -0.57 19.74
N LYS A 149 5.63 -1.70 19.06
CA LYS A 149 6.46 -2.76 19.57
C LYS A 149 7.54 -3.13 18.58
N HIS A 150 8.78 -3.16 19.04
CA HIS A 150 9.90 -3.62 18.23
C HIS A 150 9.75 -5.11 17.91
N ILE A 151 9.80 -5.46 16.64
CA ILE A 151 9.47 -6.83 16.17
C ILE A 151 10.48 -7.90 16.60
N GLU A 152 11.73 -7.52 16.86
CA GLU A 152 12.77 -8.46 17.27
C GLU A 152 12.89 -8.58 18.79
N ASN A 153 13.10 -7.47 19.49
CA ASN A 153 13.38 -7.48 20.92
C ASN A 153 12.14 -7.28 21.81
N GLY A 154 10.99 -6.90 21.22
CA GLY A 154 9.73 -6.76 21.94
C GLY A 154 9.60 -5.49 22.78
N LYS A 155 10.57 -4.54 22.72
CA LYS A 155 10.47 -3.24 23.41
C LYS A 155 9.23 -2.49 22.94
N GLU A 156 8.45 -1.97 23.89
CA GLU A 156 7.25 -1.18 23.64
C GLU A 156 7.55 0.31 23.86
N VAL A 157 6.93 1.16 23.04
CA VAL A 157 7.01 2.61 23.13
C VAL A 157 5.61 3.18 22.89
N GLU A 158 5.21 4.14 23.70
CA GLU A 158 3.97 4.88 23.54
C GLU A 158 4.24 6.23 22.88
N LEU A 159 3.60 6.48 21.74
CA LEU A 159 3.74 7.73 20.98
C LEU A 159 2.45 8.53 21.06
N LYS A 160 2.54 9.78 21.51
CA LYS A 160 1.43 10.73 21.68
C LYS A 160 1.49 11.82 20.62
N ALA A 161 0.35 12.18 20.05
CA ALA A 161 0.24 13.31 19.13
C ALA A 161 -1.21 13.83 19.06
N PRO A 162 -1.42 15.08 18.64
CA PRO A 162 -2.74 15.56 18.28
C PRO A 162 -3.26 14.97 16.95
N LEU A 163 -2.37 14.47 16.07
CA LEU A 163 -2.70 13.99 14.71
C LEU A 163 -2.03 12.65 14.41
N PHE A 164 -2.76 11.80 13.71
CA PHE A 164 -2.32 10.47 13.28
C PHE A 164 -2.58 10.29 11.78
N SER A 165 -1.70 9.55 11.12
CA SER A 165 -1.88 9.16 9.72
C SER A 165 -1.68 7.66 9.56
N ASP A 166 -2.71 6.97 9.09
CA ASP A 166 -2.65 5.56 8.72
C ASP A 166 -2.15 5.40 7.28
N CYS A 167 -0.88 5.06 7.15
CA CYS A 167 -0.20 4.74 5.89
C CYS A 167 0.19 3.27 5.82
N THR A 168 -0.41 2.41 6.65
CA THR A 168 -0.09 0.97 6.74
C THR A 168 -0.52 0.19 5.51
N GLY A 169 -1.43 0.77 4.73
CA GLY A 169 -2.09 0.12 3.61
C GLY A 169 -3.12 -0.93 4.02
N ASP A 170 -3.13 -1.34 5.29
CA ASP A 170 -4.09 -2.29 5.86
C ASP A 170 -5.14 -1.60 6.76
N GLY A 171 -5.08 -0.27 6.90
CA GLY A 171 -5.98 0.47 7.78
C GLY A 171 -5.82 0.07 9.25
N THR A 172 -4.58 -0.22 9.68
CA THR A 172 -4.32 -0.80 11.01
C THR A 172 -4.65 0.18 12.12
N ILE A 173 -4.22 1.44 12.02
CA ILE A 173 -4.50 2.45 13.04
C ILE A 173 -5.98 2.77 13.08
N GLY A 174 -6.61 2.91 11.91
CA GLY A 174 -8.06 3.12 11.83
C GLY A 174 -8.83 1.97 12.48
N TYR A 175 -8.49 0.74 12.17
CA TYR A 175 -9.13 -0.44 12.76
C TYR A 175 -8.97 -0.48 14.29
N LEU A 176 -7.76 -0.26 14.79
CA LEU A 176 -7.49 -0.26 16.24
C LEU A 176 -8.19 0.89 16.97
N ALA A 177 -8.44 2.00 16.28
CA ALA A 177 -9.16 3.16 16.82
C ALA A 177 -10.68 3.08 16.67
N GLY A 178 -11.23 2.05 16.00
CA GLY A 178 -12.66 1.93 15.74
C GLY A 178 -13.16 2.78 14.57
N ALA A 179 -12.29 3.11 13.61
CA ALA A 179 -12.70 3.77 12.38
C ALA A 179 -13.58 2.86 11.51
N ASP A 180 -14.57 3.46 10.87
CA ASP A 180 -15.39 2.76 9.89
C ASP A 180 -14.57 2.32 8.68
N TYR A 181 -14.80 1.11 8.19
CA TYR A 181 -14.11 0.57 7.03
C TYR A 181 -14.95 -0.44 6.24
N ASN A 182 -14.60 -0.61 4.96
CA ASN A 182 -15.06 -1.70 4.11
C ASN A 182 -13.91 -2.66 3.79
N MET A 183 -14.24 -3.93 3.52
CA MET A 183 -13.31 -4.96 3.03
C MET A 183 -14.09 -5.96 2.18
N GLY A 184 -13.51 -6.38 1.05
CA GLY A 184 -14.25 -7.16 0.05
C GLY A 184 -14.86 -6.26 -1.01
N ARG A 185 -15.81 -6.79 -1.82
CA ARG A 185 -16.44 -6.07 -2.89
C ARG A 185 -17.86 -5.65 -2.50
N GLU A 186 -18.16 -4.39 -2.73
CA GLU A 186 -19.51 -3.83 -2.60
C GLU A 186 -20.41 -4.39 -3.71
N SER A 187 -21.73 -4.42 -3.48
CA SER A 187 -22.68 -4.78 -4.53
C SER A 187 -22.84 -3.67 -5.56
N ARG A 188 -23.22 -4.06 -6.78
CA ARG A 188 -23.50 -3.12 -7.86
C ARG A 188 -24.52 -2.05 -7.46
N THR A 189 -25.54 -2.42 -6.70
CA THR A 189 -26.64 -1.53 -6.30
C THR A 189 -26.26 -0.56 -5.19
N GLU A 190 -25.22 -0.86 -4.41
CA GLU A 190 -24.82 -0.03 -3.27
C GLU A 190 -24.27 1.34 -3.70
N TYR A 191 -23.45 1.34 -4.75
CA TYR A 191 -22.84 2.58 -5.29
C TYR A 191 -23.18 2.83 -6.77
N GLY A 192 -23.99 1.97 -7.41
CA GLY A 192 -24.35 2.08 -8.82
C GLY A 192 -23.21 1.68 -9.77
N GLU A 193 -22.28 0.84 -9.36
CA GLU A 193 -21.05 0.51 -10.10
C GLU A 193 -21.27 -0.69 -11.04
N GLU A 194 -21.11 -0.48 -12.37
CA GLU A 194 -21.29 -1.56 -13.35
C GLU A 194 -20.25 -2.67 -13.22
N LEU A 195 -19.06 -2.35 -12.72
CA LEU A 195 -17.96 -3.31 -12.56
C LEU A 195 -18.01 -4.09 -11.25
N ALA A 196 -18.87 -3.68 -10.33
CA ALA A 196 -19.08 -4.38 -9.07
C ALA A 196 -19.95 -5.65 -9.28
N PRO A 197 -19.81 -6.67 -8.41
CA PRO A 197 -20.65 -7.86 -8.44
C PRO A 197 -22.13 -7.53 -8.14
N ILE A 198 -23.05 -8.41 -8.53
CA ILE A 198 -24.48 -8.24 -8.25
C ILE A 198 -24.72 -8.25 -6.74
N GLN A 199 -24.10 -9.17 -6.03
CA GLN A 199 -24.15 -9.29 -4.57
C GLN A 199 -22.78 -8.97 -3.97
N PRO A 200 -22.71 -8.35 -2.78
CA PRO A 200 -21.45 -8.10 -2.12
C PRO A 200 -20.78 -9.42 -1.71
N ASP A 201 -19.47 -9.44 -1.70
CA ASP A 201 -18.70 -10.60 -1.27
C ASP A 201 -17.39 -10.20 -0.55
N LYS A 202 -16.69 -11.20 -0.04
CA LYS A 202 -15.43 -11.01 0.70
C LYS A 202 -14.19 -11.00 -0.19
N MET A 203 -14.34 -11.14 -1.52
CA MET A 203 -13.20 -11.19 -2.42
C MET A 203 -12.47 -9.85 -2.43
N THR A 204 -11.15 -9.92 -2.40
CA THR A 204 -10.24 -8.78 -2.57
C THR A 204 -9.28 -9.08 -3.71
N MET A 205 -8.59 -8.07 -4.21
CA MET A 205 -7.37 -8.34 -4.97
C MET A 205 -6.36 -9.02 -4.04
N GLY A 206 -5.75 -10.10 -4.52
CA GLY A 206 -4.87 -10.94 -3.72
C GLY A 206 -3.47 -10.38 -3.53
N SER A 207 -2.59 -11.22 -3.01
CA SER A 207 -1.19 -10.90 -2.77
C SER A 207 -0.26 -11.70 -3.67
N SER A 208 0.89 -11.11 -4.04
CA SER A 208 1.90 -11.77 -4.87
C SER A 208 3.20 -12.00 -4.13
N VAL A 209 3.63 -13.25 -4.10
CA VAL A 209 5.02 -13.60 -3.77
C VAL A 209 5.80 -13.57 -5.08
N GLN A 210 6.62 -12.54 -5.28
CA GLN A 210 7.39 -12.39 -6.51
C GLN A 210 8.67 -13.24 -6.49
N TRP A 211 9.14 -13.65 -7.65
CA TRP A 211 10.34 -14.45 -7.79
C TRP A 211 10.94 -14.36 -9.18
N TYR A 212 12.21 -14.69 -9.32
CA TYR A 212 12.83 -14.89 -10.62
C TYR A 212 13.94 -15.96 -10.54
N SER A 213 14.23 -16.53 -11.71
CA SER A 213 15.34 -17.45 -11.91
C SER A 213 16.42 -16.84 -12.80
N ALA A 214 17.67 -17.17 -12.55
CA ALA A 214 18.80 -16.77 -13.39
C ALA A 214 19.43 -17.97 -14.08
N ASP A 215 19.94 -17.77 -15.30
CA ASP A 215 20.77 -18.74 -15.98
C ASP A 215 22.17 -18.74 -15.36
N LYS A 216 22.67 -19.88 -14.94
CA LYS A 216 23.97 -20.04 -14.29
C LYS A 216 25.06 -20.51 -15.25
N GLY A 217 24.76 -20.63 -16.57
CA GLY A 217 25.69 -21.08 -17.59
C GLY A 217 26.08 -22.57 -17.53
N LYS A 218 25.58 -23.29 -16.53
CA LYS A 218 25.83 -24.72 -16.31
C LYS A 218 24.59 -25.39 -15.71
N PRO A 219 24.44 -26.72 -15.84
CA PRO A 219 23.33 -27.43 -15.25
C PRO A 219 23.21 -27.22 -13.74
N THR A 220 21.99 -26.90 -13.30
CA THR A 220 21.65 -26.73 -11.88
C THR A 220 20.63 -27.78 -11.47
N ARG A 221 20.65 -28.17 -10.19
CA ARG A 221 19.68 -29.09 -9.60
C ARG A 221 18.65 -28.35 -8.77
N PHE A 222 17.49 -28.94 -8.63
CA PHE A 222 16.45 -28.54 -7.68
C PHE A 222 15.82 -29.81 -7.11
N PRO A 223 15.53 -29.89 -5.82
CA PRO A 223 14.94 -31.10 -5.24
C PRO A 223 13.54 -31.35 -5.78
N ILE A 224 13.13 -32.62 -5.77
CA ILE A 224 11.74 -33.00 -6.01
C ILE A 224 10.91 -32.57 -4.79
N PHE A 225 9.88 -31.75 -5.04
CA PHE A 225 9.03 -31.17 -4.00
C PHE A 225 7.73 -31.98 -3.91
N SER A 226 7.82 -33.21 -3.38
CA SER A 226 6.75 -34.21 -3.43
C SER A 226 5.53 -33.90 -2.55
N TYR A 227 5.68 -33.07 -1.53
CA TYR A 227 4.61 -32.66 -0.60
C TYR A 227 3.91 -31.35 -1.00
N GLY A 228 4.28 -30.77 -2.11
CA GLY A 228 3.67 -29.55 -2.63
C GLY A 228 2.49 -29.84 -3.56
N LEU A 229 2.15 -28.81 -4.34
CA LEU A 229 1.12 -28.94 -5.36
C LEU A 229 1.56 -29.87 -6.49
N GLN A 230 0.64 -30.69 -6.99
CA GLN A 230 0.90 -31.61 -8.08
C GLN A 230 0.75 -30.90 -9.42
N PHE A 231 1.88 -30.61 -10.06
CA PHE A 231 1.91 -30.04 -11.39
C PHE A 231 2.08 -31.12 -12.46
N ASN A 232 1.61 -30.84 -13.67
CA ASN A 232 1.76 -31.65 -14.88
C ASN A 232 1.86 -30.74 -16.11
N GLU A 233 2.02 -31.31 -17.30
CA GLU A 233 2.15 -30.58 -18.57
C GLU A 233 0.99 -29.61 -18.87
N LYS A 234 -0.21 -29.86 -18.32
CA LYS A 234 -1.44 -29.08 -18.60
C LYS A 234 -1.64 -27.93 -17.63
N ASN A 235 -1.17 -28.06 -16.38
CA ASN A 235 -1.45 -27.08 -15.33
C ASN A 235 -0.21 -26.34 -14.84
N CYS A 236 1.00 -26.67 -15.32
CA CYS A 236 2.23 -25.97 -14.97
C CYS A 236 2.35 -24.61 -15.68
N GLU A 237 2.99 -23.67 -15.01
CA GLU A 237 3.34 -22.37 -15.59
C GLU A 237 4.77 -22.39 -16.14
N LYS A 238 4.91 -22.38 -17.48
CA LYS A 238 6.21 -22.48 -18.19
C LYS A 238 6.94 -21.14 -18.26
N VAL A 239 7.24 -20.56 -17.09
CA VAL A 239 7.84 -19.23 -16.92
C VAL A 239 9.19 -19.31 -16.20
N THR A 240 9.96 -18.22 -16.27
CA THR A 240 11.26 -18.10 -15.60
C THR A 240 11.26 -17.08 -14.46
N MET A 241 10.13 -16.42 -14.26
CA MET A 241 9.85 -15.48 -13.19
C MET A 241 8.34 -15.39 -12.93
N GLY A 242 7.96 -15.04 -11.74
CA GLY A 242 6.58 -14.73 -11.36
C GLY A 242 6.48 -13.32 -10.84
N GLU A 243 5.68 -12.53 -11.53
CA GLU A 243 5.37 -11.15 -11.18
C GLU A 243 3.98 -11.05 -10.56
N TRP A 244 3.37 -9.89 -10.72
CA TRP A 244 2.07 -9.54 -10.19
C TRP A 244 0.90 -10.46 -10.60
N LYS A 245 1.00 -11.22 -11.70
CA LYS A 245 -0.02 -12.21 -12.11
C LYS A 245 -0.03 -13.48 -11.25
N TRP A 246 1.03 -13.76 -10.53
CA TRP A 246 1.07 -14.83 -9.54
C TRP A 246 0.49 -14.30 -8.24
N GLU A 247 -0.81 -14.49 -8.08
CA GLU A 247 -1.63 -13.82 -7.07
C GLU A 247 -2.46 -14.83 -6.31
N THR A 248 -2.30 -14.84 -5.00
CA THR A 248 -2.91 -15.81 -4.09
C THR A 248 -3.84 -15.13 -3.10
N GLY A 249 -4.79 -15.88 -2.56
CA GLY A 249 -5.60 -15.47 -1.43
C GLY A 249 -6.73 -14.48 -1.75
N MET A 250 -7.22 -14.41 -2.98
CA MET A 250 -8.32 -13.49 -3.32
C MET A 250 -9.58 -13.72 -2.49
N ASN A 251 -9.84 -14.96 -2.07
CA ASN A 251 -11.00 -15.36 -1.26
C ASN A 251 -10.69 -15.44 0.24
N PHE A 252 -9.49 -15.06 0.66
CA PHE A 252 -9.07 -15.07 2.06
C PHE A 252 -8.94 -13.65 2.61
N ASN A 253 -8.99 -13.53 3.93
CA ASN A 253 -8.71 -12.26 4.60
C ASN A 253 -7.22 -11.91 4.46
N GLN A 254 -6.91 -10.84 3.72
CA GLN A 254 -5.54 -10.41 3.42
C GLN A 254 -4.73 -9.99 4.68
N ILE A 255 -5.38 -9.90 5.82
CA ILE A 255 -4.74 -9.53 7.09
C ILE A 255 -4.62 -10.76 8.00
N ASP A 256 -5.75 -11.40 8.31
CA ASP A 256 -5.78 -12.50 9.27
C ASP A 256 -5.16 -13.78 8.70
N ASP A 257 -5.31 -14.02 7.39
CA ASP A 257 -4.76 -15.18 6.68
C ASP A 257 -3.44 -14.87 5.97
N PHE A 258 -2.80 -13.72 6.21
CA PHE A 258 -1.66 -13.25 5.42
C PHE A 258 -0.49 -14.22 5.37
N GLU A 259 -0.14 -14.82 6.49
CA GLU A 259 0.93 -15.83 6.55
C GLU A 259 0.58 -17.07 5.73
N ARG A 260 -0.66 -17.55 5.83
CA ARG A 260 -1.17 -18.66 5.02
C ARG A 260 -1.14 -18.34 3.52
N ILE A 261 -1.53 -17.12 3.15
CA ILE A 261 -1.52 -16.65 1.75
C ILE A 261 -0.09 -16.62 1.20
N ARG A 262 0.86 -16.11 1.98
CA ARG A 262 2.29 -16.09 1.63
C ARG A 262 2.84 -17.50 1.49
N ASP A 263 2.60 -18.37 2.47
CA ASP A 263 3.12 -19.73 2.50
C ASP A 263 2.59 -20.56 1.33
N TYR A 264 1.31 -20.35 0.99
CA TYR A 264 0.74 -20.94 -0.21
C TYR A 264 1.42 -20.43 -1.48
N GLY A 265 1.68 -19.13 -1.59
CA GLY A 265 2.44 -18.55 -2.71
C GLY A 265 3.84 -19.14 -2.84
N LEU A 266 4.56 -19.35 -1.74
CA LEU A 266 5.85 -20.04 -1.72
C LEU A 266 5.71 -21.50 -2.19
N MET A 267 4.70 -22.22 -1.70
CA MET A 267 4.44 -23.61 -2.11
C MET A 267 4.17 -23.71 -3.61
N VAL A 268 3.38 -22.81 -4.19
CA VAL A 268 3.14 -22.74 -5.64
C VAL A 268 4.45 -22.60 -6.40
N ILE A 269 5.31 -21.66 -5.99
CA ILE A 269 6.58 -21.37 -6.66
C ILE A 269 7.48 -22.61 -6.64
N TYR A 270 7.71 -23.19 -5.49
CA TYR A 270 8.62 -24.32 -5.34
C TYR A 270 8.10 -25.60 -6.02
N SER A 271 6.79 -25.85 -5.96
CA SER A 271 6.16 -27.01 -6.63
C SER A 271 6.25 -26.89 -8.14
N ASN A 272 5.87 -25.72 -8.70
CA ASN A 272 5.96 -25.49 -10.13
C ASN A 272 7.41 -25.53 -10.62
N TRP A 273 8.34 -24.93 -9.87
CA TRP A 273 9.76 -24.94 -10.22
C TRP A 273 10.35 -26.36 -10.16
N SER A 274 9.97 -27.17 -9.18
CA SER A 274 10.36 -28.57 -9.08
C SER A 274 9.91 -29.36 -10.32
N PHE A 275 8.64 -29.20 -10.73
CA PHE A 275 8.11 -29.84 -11.95
C PHE A 275 8.88 -29.40 -13.19
N LEU A 276 9.11 -28.11 -13.39
CA LEU A 276 9.85 -27.58 -14.55
C LEU A 276 11.29 -28.09 -14.63
N LYS A 277 11.92 -28.33 -13.50
CA LYS A 277 13.31 -28.82 -13.42
C LYS A 277 13.42 -30.33 -13.64
N ASN A 278 12.51 -31.12 -13.09
CA ASN A 278 12.69 -32.55 -12.93
C ASN A 278 11.76 -33.39 -13.82
N GLU A 279 10.56 -32.91 -14.14
CA GLU A 279 9.49 -33.74 -14.72
C GLU A 279 8.99 -33.23 -16.08
N LEU A 280 9.17 -31.95 -16.40
CA LEU A 280 8.79 -31.38 -17.67
C LEU A 280 9.58 -32.04 -18.79
N LYS A 281 8.88 -32.60 -19.80
CA LYS A 281 9.51 -33.36 -20.94
C LYS A 281 10.53 -32.50 -21.69
N ASP A 282 10.18 -31.27 -22.06
CA ASP A 282 11.11 -30.29 -22.66
C ASP A 282 11.56 -29.27 -21.65
N ASN A 283 12.47 -29.65 -20.79
CA ASN A 283 13.01 -28.79 -19.71
C ASN A 283 14.32 -28.06 -20.10
N LYS A 284 14.72 -28.05 -21.38
CA LYS A 284 15.97 -27.44 -21.86
C LYS A 284 16.14 -26.02 -21.37
N LYS A 285 15.06 -25.21 -21.44
CA LYS A 285 15.01 -23.82 -20.97
C LYS A 285 15.37 -23.67 -19.49
N TYR A 286 15.09 -24.68 -18.66
CA TYR A 286 15.25 -24.64 -17.22
C TYR A 286 16.52 -25.35 -16.74
N LYS A 287 17.20 -26.13 -17.60
CA LYS A 287 18.36 -26.97 -17.23
C LYS A 287 19.43 -26.18 -16.49
N ASN A 288 19.82 -25.02 -17.02
CA ASN A 288 20.87 -24.18 -16.44
C ASN A 288 20.35 -23.11 -15.47
N ARG A 289 19.03 -23.01 -15.27
CA ARG A 289 18.47 -21.97 -14.39
C ARG A 289 18.33 -22.45 -12.96
N ALA A 290 18.55 -21.51 -12.03
CA ALA A 290 18.24 -21.70 -10.63
C ALA A 290 17.33 -20.57 -10.16
N LEU A 291 16.51 -20.80 -9.13
CA LEU A 291 15.84 -19.73 -8.42
C LEU A 291 16.92 -18.82 -7.84
N ASP A 292 16.91 -17.57 -8.23
CA ASP A 292 17.91 -16.59 -7.81
C ASP A 292 17.39 -15.72 -6.66
N TRP A 293 16.10 -15.47 -6.67
CA TRP A 293 15.39 -14.80 -5.60
C TRP A 293 13.93 -15.21 -5.57
N VAL A 294 13.42 -15.39 -4.36
CA VAL A 294 11.98 -15.55 -4.04
C VAL A 294 11.68 -14.62 -2.87
N ALA A 295 10.62 -13.83 -2.99
CA ALA A 295 10.19 -12.95 -1.92
C ALA A 295 9.75 -13.78 -0.70
N TYR A 296 10.17 -13.37 0.48
CA TYR A 296 9.74 -13.98 1.74
C TYR A 296 8.51 -13.28 2.35
N ILE A 297 8.04 -12.21 1.69
CA ILE A 297 6.82 -11.49 2.02
C ILE A 297 6.00 -11.30 0.75
N ALA A 298 4.68 -11.38 0.89
CA ALA A 298 3.78 -11.14 -0.22
C ALA A 298 3.40 -9.67 -0.34
N GLY A 299 3.43 -9.12 -1.55
CA GLY A 299 2.96 -7.77 -1.83
C GLY A 299 1.45 -7.71 -1.92
N LYS A 300 0.80 -7.04 -0.97
CA LYS A 300 -0.66 -6.84 -0.93
C LYS A 300 -1.11 -5.75 -1.89
N ARG A 301 -2.30 -5.93 -2.48
CA ARG A 301 -2.98 -4.92 -3.30
C ARG A 301 -4.15 -4.27 -2.61
N GLU A 302 -4.85 -5.02 -1.80
CA GLU A 302 -6.08 -4.62 -1.14
C GLU A 302 -6.20 -5.27 0.23
N SER A 303 -6.88 -4.57 1.14
CA SER A 303 -7.36 -5.08 2.42
C SER A 303 -8.48 -4.16 2.92
N ARG A 304 -8.40 -3.62 4.14
CA ARG A 304 -9.37 -2.63 4.63
C ARG A 304 -9.24 -1.31 3.87
N ARG A 305 -10.38 -0.72 3.54
CA ARG A 305 -10.52 0.64 3.03
C ARG A 305 -11.29 1.44 4.09
N LEU A 306 -10.61 2.38 4.75
CA LEU A 306 -11.21 3.22 5.77
C LEU A 306 -12.20 4.20 5.11
N LEU A 307 -13.28 4.55 5.80
CA LEU A 307 -14.31 5.42 5.25
C LEU A 307 -14.08 6.87 5.67
N GLY A 308 -14.01 7.74 4.66
CA GLY A 308 -13.93 9.18 4.80
C GLY A 308 -15.30 9.86 4.66
N ASP A 309 -15.30 11.19 4.66
CA ASP A 309 -16.51 11.98 4.38
C ASP A 309 -16.97 11.85 2.93
N TYR A 310 -16.11 11.37 2.06
CA TYR A 310 -16.44 10.98 0.70
C TYR A 310 -15.88 9.59 0.39
N ILE A 311 -16.65 8.78 -0.33
CA ILE A 311 -16.22 7.47 -0.83
C ILE A 311 -16.10 7.58 -2.34
N LEU A 312 -14.88 7.52 -2.87
CA LEU A 312 -14.63 7.52 -4.31
C LEU A 312 -15.21 6.26 -4.93
N LYS A 313 -15.95 6.40 -6.03
CA LYS A 313 -16.63 5.32 -6.72
C LYS A 313 -16.43 5.38 -8.23
N GLN A 314 -16.83 4.33 -8.95
CA GLN A 314 -16.68 4.21 -10.41
C GLN A 314 -17.30 5.40 -11.17
N ASP A 315 -18.48 5.85 -10.79
CA ASP A 315 -19.19 6.97 -11.43
C ASP A 315 -18.37 8.27 -11.44
N ASP A 316 -17.64 8.56 -10.36
CA ASP A 316 -16.77 9.74 -10.28
C ASP A 316 -15.68 9.71 -11.35
N ILE A 317 -15.15 8.51 -11.59
CA ILE A 317 -14.06 8.26 -12.53
C ILE A 317 -14.59 8.31 -13.96
N ASP A 318 -15.68 7.59 -14.26
CA ASP A 318 -16.27 7.47 -15.60
C ASP A 318 -16.81 8.82 -16.10
N LYS A 319 -17.40 9.61 -15.21
CA LYS A 319 -17.94 10.94 -15.49
C LYS A 319 -16.90 12.06 -15.33
N ASN A 320 -15.70 11.73 -14.87
CA ASN A 320 -14.63 12.67 -14.55
C ASN A 320 -15.13 13.85 -13.68
N VAL A 321 -15.81 13.52 -12.58
CA VAL A 321 -16.45 14.51 -11.69
C VAL A 321 -15.37 15.30 -10.96
N TYR A 322 -15.37 16.63 -11.11
CA TYR A 322 -14.45 17.51 -10.42
C TYR A 322 -15.05 18.04 -9.12
N HIS A 323 -14.49 17.61 -7.99
CA HIS A 323 -14.89 18.06 -6.67
C HIS A 323 -14.19 19.36 -6.27
N GLU A 324 -14.85 20.20 -5.46
CA GLU A 324 -14.25 21.44 -4.96
C GLU A 324 -12.95 21.22 -4.17
N ASP A 325 -12.84 20.08 -3.51
CA ASP A 325 -11.68 19.62 -2.74
C ASP A 325 -10.76 18.67 -3.51
N ALA A 326 -10.78 18.73 -4.84
CA ALA A 326 -9.89 17.98 -5.71
C ALA A 326 -8.43 18.13 -5.27
N SER A 327 -7.75 17.01 -5.04
CA SER A 327 -6.39 16.95 -4.52
C SER A 327 -5.41 16.33 -5.51
N PHE A 328 -4.93 15.14 -5.27
CA PHE A 328 -4.01 14.44 -6.17
C PHE A 328 -4.73 13.84 -7.38
N VAL A 329 -4.00 13.63 -8.47
CA VAL A 329 -4.55 13.06 -9.70
C VAL A 329 -4.09 11.63 -9.88
N THR A 330 -5.02 10.71 -10.16
CA THR A 330 -4.69 9.37 -10.64
C THR A 330 -4.67 9.32 -12.15
N THR A 331 -3.74 8.54 -12.70
CA THR A 331 -3.56 8.30 -14.14
C THR A 331 -3.59 6.81 -14.47
N TRP A 332 -3.91 5.96 -13.49
CA TRP A 332 -3.94 4.52 -13.66
C TRP A 332 -5.32 4.06 -14.09
N SER A 333 -5.41 3.05 -14.94
CA SER A 333 -6.67 2.42 -15.34
C SER A 333 -7.45 1.89 -14.14
N ILE A 334 -8.75 1.68 -14.27
CA ILE A 334 -9.48 0.78 -13.37
C ILE A 334 -8.89 -0.61 -13.60
N ASP A 335 -8.13 -1.08 -12.65
CA ASP A 335 -7.33 -2.31 -12.74
C ASP A 335 -7.85 -3.31 -11.71
N LEU A 336 -8.77 -4.18 -12.17
CA LEU A 336 -9.43 -5.19 -11.36
C LEU A 336 -8.82 -6.56 -11.61
N HIS A 337 -8.62 -7.31 -10.54
CA HIS A 337 -8.06 -8.64 -10.55
C HIS A 337 -9.09 -9.69 -10.15
N PHE A 338 -9.13 -10.78 -10.90
CA PHE A 338 -10.02 -11.90 -10.69
C PHE A 338 -9.21 -13.21 -10.75
N PRO A 339 -9.67 -14.30 -10.13
CA PRO A 339 -9.07 -15.61 -10.36
C PRO A 339 -9.09 -15.95 -11.87
N ASP A 340 -7.94 -16.34 -12.42
CA ASP A 340 -7.87 -16.84 -13.79
C ASP A 340 -8.70 -18.12 -13.92
N SER A 341 -9.63 -18.17 -14.87
CA SER A 341 -10.61 -19.25 -14.96
C SER A 341 -9.98 -20.63 -15.26
N LEU A 342 -8.93 -20.66 -16.08
CA LEU A 342 -8.21 -21.91 -16.38
C LEU A 342 -7.42 -22.37 -15.15
N ASN A 343 -6.72 -21.46 -14.49
CA ASN A 343 -6.00 -21.76 -13.25
C ASN A 343 -6.97 -22.22 -12.16
N ALA A 344 -8.10 -21.55 -11.98
CA ALA A 344 -9.13 -21.92 -11.03
C ALA A 344 -9.77 -23.30 -11.35
N SER A 345 -9.88 -23.69 -12.62
CA SER A 345 -10.38 -25.03 -12.97
C SER A 345 -9.41 -26.14 -12.56
N HIS A 346 -8.11 -25.87 -12.52
CA HIS A 346 -7.09 -26.82 -12.08
C HIS A 346 -6.85 -26.78 -10.56
N PHE A 347 -7.10 -25.64 -9.92
CA PHE A 347 -6.88 -25.39 -8.49
C PHE A 347 -8.11 -24.66 -7.88
N PRO A 348 -9.29 -25.34 -7.82
CA PRO A 348 -10.56 -24.68 -7.51
C PRO A 348 -10.61 -24.02 -6.13
N ASP A 349 -9.97 -24.63 -5.14
CA ASP A 349 -10.00 -24.12 -3.77
C ASP A 349 -8.97 -23.01 -3.50
N ALA A 350 -7.94 -22.92 -4.33
CA ALA A 350 -6.84 -22.02 -4.14
C ALA A 350 -6.15 -21.64 -5.48
N PRO A 351 -6.82 -20.90 -6.36
CA PRO A 351 -6.21 -20.39 -7.56
C PRO A 351 -5.06 -19.44 -7.18
N PHE A 352 -3.98 -19.48 -7.96
CA PHE A 352 -2.77 -18.68 -7.70
C PHE A 352 -2.41 -17.76 -8.86
N LYS A 353 -3.30 -17.61 -9.83
CA LYS A 353 -3.10 -16.75 -10.98
C LYS A 353 -4.25 -15.80 -11.18
N ALA A 354 -3.93 -14.56 -11.50
CA ALA A 354 -4.90 -13.52 -11.76
C ALA A 354 -5.14 -13.33 -13.26
N ALA A 355 -6.41 -13.20 -13.62
CA ALA A 355 -6.86 -12.50 -14.81
C ALA A 355 -7.17 -11.06 -14.45
N THR A 356 -6.87 -10.10 -15.33
CA THR A 356 -7.06 -8.68 -15.06
C THR A 356 -7.97 -8.03 -16.07
N LYS A 357 -8.76 -7.07 -15.59
CA LYS A 357 -9.57 -6.19 -16.40
C LYS A 357 -9.06 -4.77 -16.26
N HIS A 358 -8.45 -4.24 -17.31
CA HIS A 358 -7.98 -2.87 -17.37
C HIS A 358 -8.96 -2.02 -18.18
N ILE A 359 -9.53 -1.00 -17.55
CA ILE A 359 -10.39 -0.03 -18.22
C ILE A 359 -9.67 1.30 -18.19
N HIS A 360 -9.38 1.84 -19.39
CA HIS A 360 -8.72 3.12 -19.53
C HIS A 360 -9.58 4.23 -18.95
N ILE A 361 -8.93 5.15 -18.23
CA ILE A 361 -9.56 6.35 -17.66
C ILE A 361 -8.85 7.62 -18.14
N TYR A 362 -9.53 8.74 -18.08
CA TYR A 362 -8.86 10.03 -18.14
C TYR A 362 -8.22 10.33 -16.78
N PRO A 363 -7.13 11.12 -16.72
CA PRO A 363 -6.58 11.59 -15.45
C PRO A 363 -7.68 12.20 -14.59
N TYR A 364 -7.79 11.73 -13.36
CA TYR A 364 -8.89 12.06 -12.47
C TYR A 364 -8.38 12.56 -11.11
N ALA A 365 -8.94 13.68 -10.63
CA ALA A 365 -8.57 14.28 -9.35
C ALA A 365 -9.43 13.71 -8.22
N VAL A 366 -8.79 13.13 -7.20
CA VAL A 366 -9.45 12.51 -6.05
C VAL A 366 -9.74 13.56 -4.97
N PRO A 367 -10.96 13.57 -4.37
CA PRO A 367 -11.30 14.50 -3.32
C PRO A 367 -10.44 14.34 -2.07
N TYR A 368 -10.06 15.46 -1.41
CA TYR A 368 -9.37 15.45 -0.13
C TYR A 368 -10.16 14.72 0.97
N ARG A 369 -11.50 14.78 0.93
CA ARG A 369 -12.39 14.07 1.85
C ARG A 369 -12.25 12.54 1.83
N CYS A 370 -11.53 11.97 0.88
CA CYS A 370 -11.15 10.56 0.86
C CYS A 370 -9.92 10.25 1.74
N LEU A 371 -9.23 11.27 2.29
CA LEU A 371 -7.93 11.14 2.96
C LEU A 371 -8.01 11.30 4.48
N TYR A 372 -9.18 11.33 5.08
CA TYR A 372 -9.35 11.34 6.52
C TYR A 372 -10.59 10.55 6.95
N SER A 373 -10.56 10.02 8.18
CA SER A 373 -11.66 9.21 8.71
C SER A 373 -12.92 10.04 8.98
N ARG A 374 -14.09 9.47 8.64
CA ARG A 374 -15.38 10.12 8.88
C ARG A 374 -15.79 10.14 10.35
N ASN A 375 -15.30 9.18 11.15
CA ASN A 375 -15.71 9.02 12.55
C ASN A 375 -14.56 9.12 13.56
N ILE A 376 -13.29 9.09 13.15
CA ILE A 376 -12.14 9.36 14.02
C ILE A 376 -11.57 10.75 13.67
N GLU A 377 -11.74 11.70 14.56
CA GLU A 377 -11.57 13.14 14.28
C GLU A 377 -10.16 13.56 13.85
N ASN A 378 -9.13 12.88 14.35
CA ASN A 378 -7.74 13.26 14.16
C ASN A 378 -6.93 12.22 13.37
N LEU A 379 -7.64 11.41 12.54
CA LEU A 379 -7.03 10.36 11.73
C LEU A 379 -7.06 10.70 10.24
N PHE A 380 -5.87 10.85 9.66
CA PHE A 380 -5.63 10.85 8.23
C PHE A 380 -5.41 9.44 7.68
N MET A 381 -5.55 9.27 6.37
CA MET A 381 -5.31 8.05 5.62
C MET A 381 -4.57 8.35 4.34
N ALA A 382 -3.51 7.59 4.03
CA ALA A 382 -2.84 7.64 2.73
C ALA A 382 -2.32 6.27 2.33
N GLY A 383 -2.55 5.88 1.09
CA GLY A 383 -2.22 4.55 0.60
C GLY A 383 -3.43 3.84 0.01
N ARG A 384 -3.38 2.51 -0.08
CA ARG A 384 -4.49 1.70 -0.60
C ARG A 384 -5.68 1.59 0.37
N ASN A 385 -5.55 2.11 1.57
CA ASN A 385 -6.56 2.10 2.64
C ASN A 385 -7.40 3.38 2.71
N ILE A 386 -7.34 4.25 1.71
CA ILE A 386 -8.18 5.45 1.65
C ILE A 386 -9.64 5.13 1.35
N SER A 387 -10.51 6.15 1.43
CA SER A 387 -11.95 6.01 1.27
C SER A 387 -12.38 5.86 -0.19
N VAL A 388 -12.46 4.63 -0.63
CA VAL A 388 -12.81 4.25 -2.00
C VAL A 388 -13.58 2.93 -2.03
N THR A 389 -14.36 2.69 -3.09
CA THR A 389 -14.92 1.37 -3.37
C THR A 389 -13.84 0.40 -3.87
N HIS A 390 -14.15 -0.92 -3.90
CA HIS A 390 -13.26 -1.91 -4.52
C HIS A 390 -12.93 -1.55 -5.97
N VAL A 391 -13.91 -1.10 -6.75
CA VAL A 391 -13.71 -0.73 -8.16
C VAL A 391 -12.81 0.49 -8.30
N ALA A 392 -13.09 1.54 -7.55
CA ALA A 392 -12.30 2.77 -7.60
C ALA A 392 -10.87 2.57 -7.08
N LEU A 393 -10.64 1.66 -6.12
CA LEU A 393 -9.32 1.31 -5.61
C LEU A 393 -8.37 0.90 -6.75
N GLY A 394 -8.88 0.25 -7.80
CA GLY A 394 -8.09 -0.14 -8.96
C GLY A 394 -7.28 1.01 -9.56
N THR A 395 -7.77 2.25 -9.48
CA THR A 395 -7.12 3.42 -10.07
C THR A 395 -6.10 4.10 -9.15
N VAL A 396 -6.25 4.00 -7.84
CA VAL A 396 -5.52 4.85 -6.88
C VAL A 396 -4.42 4.14 -6.11
N ARG A 397 -4.38 2.80 -6.13
CA ARG A 397 -3.45 1.98 -5.32
C ARG A 397 -2.01 1.99 -5.79
N VAL A 398 -1.71 2.51 -6.98
CA VAL A 398 -0.33 2.54 -7.51
C VAL A 398 0.54 3.56 -6.78
N MET A 399 1.82 3.25 -6.63
CA MET A 399 2.63 3.88 -5.59
C MET A 399 2.99 5.34 -5.84
N ARG A 400 3.10 5.83 -7.08
CA ARG A 400 3.26 7.26 -7.33
C ARG A 400 2.01 8.04 -6.93
N THR A 401 0.83 7.46 -7.18
CA THR A 401 -0.44 8.04 -6.73
C THR A 401 -0.51 8.07 -5.20
N THR A 402 -0.14 6.96 -4.53
CA THR A 402 -0.15 6.94 -3.05
C THR A 402 0.88 7.88 -2.44
N GLY A 403 2.00 8.13 -3.11
CA GLY A 403 2.96 9.13 -2.66
C GLY A 403 2.39 10.56 -2.69
N MET A 404 1.65 10.91 -3.75
CA MET A 404 0.94 12.19 -3.82
C MET A 404 -0.13 12.31 -2.71
N MET A 405 -0.83 11.22 -2.36
CA MET A 405 -1.74 11.21 -1.19
C MET A 405 -0.99 11.60 0.08
N GLY A 406 0.20 11.02 0.28
CA GLY A 406 1.05 11.34 1.42
C GLY A 406 1.44 12.81 1.46
N GLU A 407 1.81 13.42 0.32
CA GLU A 407 2.10 14.85 0.26
C GLU A 407 0.90 15.69 0.69
N VAL A 408 -0.32 15.38 0.20
CA VAL A 408 -1.55 16.08 0.60
C VAL A 408 -1.81 15.94 2.10
N VAL A 409 -1.68 14.75 2.65
CA VAL A 409 -1.87 14.49 4.08
C VAL A 409 -0.84 15.28 4.92
N GLY A 410 0.43 15.30 4.51
CA GLY A 410 1.47 16.07 5.19
C GLY A 410 1.20 17.58 5.18
N MET A 411 0.72 18.13 4.04
CA MET A 411 0.28 19.52 3.92
C MET A 411 -0.90 19.81 4.85
N ALA A 412 -1.93 18.96 4.83
CA ALA A 412 -3.11 19.14 5.66
C ALA A 412 -2.77 19.04 7.17
N ALA A 413 -1.87 18.13 7.55
CA ALA A 413 -1.40 17.99 8.92
C ALA A 413 -0.69 19.26 9.41
N SER A 414 0.12 19.92 8.57
CA SER A 414 0.74 21.22 8.91
C SER A 414 -0.29 22.33 9.14
N LEU A 415 -1.37 22.33 8.34
CA LEU A 415 -2.48 23.28 8.54
C LEU A 415 -3.28 22.97 9.81
N CYS A 416 -3.48 21.68 10.13
CA CYS A 416 -4.09 21.31 11.41
C CYS A 416 -3.28 21.83 12.58
N LYS A 417 -1.95 21.69 12.56
CA LYS A 417 -1.06 22.26 13.59
C LYS A 417 -1.17 23.78 13.63
N LYS A 418 -1.05 24.45 12.48
CA LYS A 418 -1.07 25.92 12.36
C LYS A 418 -2.34 26.52 12.95
N TYR A 419 -3.49 25.92 12.70
CA TYR A 419 -4.79 26.45 13.06
C TYR A 419 -5.45 25.74 14.24
N ASN A 420 -4.75 24.80 14.89
CA ASN A 420 -5.28 23.95 15.95
C ASN A 420 -6.66 23.37 15.57
N THR A 421 -6.70 22.70 14.42
CA THR A 421 -7.93 22.16 13.82
C THR A 421 -7.79 20.68 13.47
N THR A 422 -8.88 20.07 13.02
CA THR A 422 -8.93 18.66 12.59
C THR A 422 -8.76 18.53 11.07
N PRO A 423 -8.50 17.31 10.54
CA PRO A 423 -8.54 17.04 9.11
C PRO A 423 -9.79 17.58 8.40
N ARG A 424 -10.98 17.33 8.97
CA ARG A 424 -12.24 17.88 8.46
C ARG A 424 -12.29 19.41 8.56
N GLY A 425 -11.72 19.99 9.60
CA GLY A 425 -11.63 21.44 9.75
C GLY A 425 -10.77 22.10 8.66
N VAL A 426 -9.74 21.42 8.16
CA VAL A 426 -8.98 21.90 6.99
C VAL A 426 -9.87 21.97 5.75
N TYR A 427 -10.68 20.94 5.47
CA TYR A 427 -11.67 20.99 4.40
C TYR A 427 -12.63 22.17 4.55
N GLN A 428 -13.22 22.31 5.73
CA GLN A 428 -14.29 23.28 5.98
C GLN A 428 -13.82 24.74 5.99
N LYS A 429 -12.58 25.01 6.45
CA LYS A 429 -12.14 26.38 6.76
C LYS A 429 -10.85 26.80 6.06
N HIS A 430 -10.00 25.85 5.66
CA HIS A 430 -8.65 26.12 5.16
C HIS A 430 -8.35 25.47 3.80
N LEU A 431 -9.40 25.04 3.07
CA LEU A 431 -9.25 24.40 1.76
C LEU A 431 -8.50 25.26 0.73
N PRO A 432 -8.71 26.60 0.66
CA PRO A 432 -7.93 27.46 -0.25
C PRO A 432 -6.43 27.41 0.00
N GLU A 433 -6.00 27.37 1.27
CA GLU A 433 -4.59 27.30 1.64
C GLU A 433 -4.00 25.92 1.31
N LEU A 434 -4.75 24.84 1.59
CA LEU A 434 -4.35 23.49 1.17
C LEU A 434 -4.16 23.42 -0.34
N LYS A 435 -5.07 23.98 -1.14
CA LYS A 435 -4.94 24.05 -2.61
C LYS A 435 -3.71 24.81 -3.06
N ALA A 436 -3.38 25.93 -2.39
CA ALA A 436 -2.16 26.70 -2.68
C ALA A 436 -0.90 25.85 -2.43
N LEU A 437 -0.82 25.14 -1.29
CA LEU A 437 0.28 24.24 -0.97
C LEU A 437 0.41 23.09 -2.00
N MET A 438 -0.70 22.48 -2.41
CA MET A 438 -0.71 21.41 -3.42
C MET A 438 -0.23 21.91 -4.79
N LYS A 439 -0.61 23.13 -5.17
CA LYS A 439 -0.18 23.74 -6.43
C LYS A 439 1.31 24.07 -6.40
N GLU A 440 1.81 24.62 -5.30
CA GLU A 440 3.22 24.96 -5.13
C GLU A 440 4.09 23.72 -4.97
N GLY A 441 3.63 22.72 -4.17
CA GLY A 441 4.39 21.53 -3.78
C GLY A 441 5.53 21.86 -2.80
N VAL A 442 5.94 20.85 -2.03
CA VAL A 442 6.98 20.98 -0.98
C VAL A 442 8.30 20.34 -1.40
N GLY A 443 8.26 19.32 -2.27
CA GLY A 443 9.45 18.66 -2.80
C GLY A 443 10.26 19.53 -3.76
N LYS A 444 11.49 19.10 -4.06
CA LYS A 444 12.38 19.78 -5.00
C LYS A 444 11.76 19.90 -6.38
N LYS A 445 11.99 21.03 -7.05
CA LYS A 445 11.48 21.28 -8.42
C LYS A 445 12.28 20.55 -9.51
N GLU A 446 13.44 20.00 -9.15
CA GLU A 446 14.35 19.32 -10.07
C GLU A 446 13.77 18.02 -10.62
N GLY A 447 14.02 17.80 -11.88
CA GLY A 447 13.83 16.62 -12.72
C GLY A 447 12.73 15.60 -12.39
N ILE A 448 12.24 14.96 -13.43
CA ILE A 448 11.42 13.74 -13.30
C ILE A 448 12.39 12.56 -13.19
N PRO A 449 12.14 11.54 -12.36
CA PRO A 449 12.97 10.33 -12.36
C PRO A 449 13.11 9.74 -13.76
N ASP A 450 14.31 9.33 -14.16
CA ASP A 450 14.61 8.83 -15.51
C ASP A 450 13.70 7.67 -15.94
N ASN A 451 13.17 6.92 -14.98
CA ASN A 451 12.25 5.81 -15.22
C ASN A 451 10.79 6.23 -15.47
N GLN A 452 10.47 7.52 -15.36
CA GLN A 452 9.13 8.02 -15.66
C GLN A 452 9.08 8.57 -17.06
N LYS A 453 8.63 7.78 -18.03
CA LYS A 453 8.30 8.25 -19.38
C LYS A 453 6.94 8.95 -19.34
N PHE A 454 6.96 10.20 -18.96
CA PHE A 454 5.78 11.03 -18.94
C PHE A 454 5.59 11.68 -20.32
N ASN A 455 4.56 11.25 -21.05
CA ASN A 455 4.19 11.92 -22.29
C ASN A 455 3.10 12.94 -22.01
N GLU A 456 3.51 14.10 -21.48
CA GLU A 456 2.66 15.24 -21.20
C GLU A 456 1.85 15.67 -22.42
N GLN A 457 2.46 15.63 -23.61
CA GLN A 457 1.79 15.99 -24.86
C GLN A 457 0.67 15.02 -25.25
N LYS A 458 0.76 13.73 -24.89
CA LYS A 458 -0.29 12.77 -25.17
C LYS A 458 -1.50 12.97 -24.25
N LEU A 459 -1.28 13.32 -23.00
CA LEU A 459 -2.33 13.59 -22.01
C LEU A 459 -2.99 14.97 -22.25
N LEU A 460 -2.23 15.96 -22.74
CA LEU A 460 -2.75 17.29 -23.06
C LEU A 460 -3.44 17.37 -24.43
N LYS A 461 -3.22 16.42 -25.34
CA LYS A 461 -3.89 16.36 -26.64
C LYS A 461 -5.31 15.84 -26.59
N GLU A 462 -5.75 15.27 -25.49
CA GLU A 462 -7.12 14.84 -25.28
C GLU A 462 -7.84 15.86 -24.36
N PRO A 463 -8.59 16.82 -24.92
CA PRO A 463 -9.12 17.97 -24.16
C PRO A 463 -10.37 17.67 -23.34
N ARG A 464 -10.59 16.46 -22.89
CA ARG A 464 -11.67 16.14 -21.94
C ARG A 464 -11.21 16.37 -20.50
N ILE A 465 -10.97 17.64 -20.22
CA ILE A 465 -10.55 18.13 -18.91
C ILE A 465 -11.82 18.39 -18.10
N PHE A 466 -12.01 17.62 -17.03
CA PHE A 466 -12.82 17.92 -15.86
C PHE A 466 -14.18 18.60 -16.16
N ILE A 467 -15.25 17.83 -16.21
CA ILE A 467 -16.60 18.38 -16.14
C ILE A 467 -16.74 18.98 -14.73
N ILE A 468 -16.67 20.30 -14.65
CA ILE A 468 -17.02 21.02 -13.41
C ILE A 468 -18.53 20.89 -13.26
N GLU A 469 -19.01 20.10 -12.30
CA GLU A 469 -20.37 20.21 -11.87
C GLU A 469 -20.59 21.64 -11.34
N LYS A 470 -21.24 22.48 -12.14
CA LYS A 470 -21.82 23.71 -11.63
C LYS A 470 -22.90 23.27 -10.64
N ASN A 471 -22.67 23.54 -9.36
CA ASN A 471 -23.65 23.40 -8.31
C ASN A 471 -25.01 23.90 -8.83
N LYS A 472 -25.95 23.00 -9.04
CA LYS A 472 -27.34 23.39 -9.13
C LYS A 472 -27.72 23.87 -7.75
N LYS A 473 -27.97 25.20 -7.65
CA LYS A 473 -28.57 25.81 -6.48
C LYS A 473 -29.92 25.18 -6.17
#